data_5c287f2677e4fc2c8bd9064c9c9474b1
#
_entry.id   5c287f2677e4fc2c8bd9064c9c9474b1
#
_cell.length_a   1.000
_cell.length_b   1.000
_cell.length_c   1.000
_cell.angle_alpha   90.00
_cell.angle_beta   90.00
_cell.angle_gamma   90.00
#
_symmetry.space_group_name_H-M   'P 1'
#
loop_
_entity.id
_entity.type
_entity.pdbx_description
1 polymer ?
#
loop_
_entity_poly.entity_id
_entity_poly.type
_entity_poly.pdbx_seq_one_letter_code
_entity_poly.pdbx_strand_id
1 'polypeptide(L)'
;DVERSRGLGDVYKRQKFPTTYYGQLAHMKIKPDETFSLNETMKANDKYKKEFKDKKLYKLVYLLYEIKKDKYTKHILRHLALDNIDQGSEVLAAELATEISRYDFAIQISKLASYEKRFHNQYNYPVISTPTMVGGRKIPNPALILAVIRQESEFDSKANSYAGARGMMQLMTYTAKIVAKQAKLPYSKSRLTSDPEYNINLGSHYLAGLILEYDGAYPFAIAAYNAGPKSCLLYTSPSPRDLST
;
A
#
# COMPACT_ATOMS: atom_id res chain seq x y z
N ASP A 1 22.36 -9.36 -32.88
CA ASP A 1 23.14 -8.43 -31.99
C ASP A 1 22.47 -7.07 -31.76
N VAL A 2 21.79 -6.48 -32.76
CA VAL A 2 21.08 -5.18 -32.61
C VAL A 2 19.85 -5.30 -31.72
N GLU A 3 19.09 -6.36 -31.79
CA GLU A 3 17.93 -6.61 -30.88
C GLU A 3 18.38 -6.87 -29.43
N ARG A 4 19.50 -7.56 -29.24
CA ARG A 4 20.11 -7.78 -27.93
C ARG A 4 20.60 -6.47 -27.30
N SER A 5 21.19 -5.58 -28.10
CA SER A 5 21.65 -4.27 -27.61
C SER A 5 20.50 -3.30 -27.30
N ARG A 6 19.40 -3.33 -28.08
CA ARG A 6 18.17 -2.59 -27.76
C ARG A 6 17.52 -3.09 -26.46
N GLY A 7 17.44 -4.41 -26.25
CA GLY A 7 16.90 -4.99 -25.02
C GLY A 7 17.69 -4.61 -23.78
N LEU A 8 19.03 -4.59 -23.83
CA LEU A 8 19.90 -4.15 -22.74
C LEU A 8 19.72 -2.64 -22.45
N GLY A 9 19.65 -1.80 -23.48
CA GLY A 9 19.41 -0.35 -23.31
C GLY A 9 18.08 -0.05 -22.59
N ASP A 10 17.03 -0.81 -22.86
CA ASP A 10 15.75 -0.68 -22.18
C ASP A 10 15.80 -1.18 -20.74
N VAL A 11 16.55 -2.22 -20.43
CA VAL A 11 16.77 -2.71 -19.07
C VAL A 11 17.51 -1.64 -18.24
N TYR A 12 18.58 -1.03 -18.77
CA TYR A 12 19.30 0.06 -18.11
C TYR A 12 18.42 1.30 -17.85
N LYS A 13 17.54 1.66 -18.78
CA LYS A 13 16.59 2.76 -18.58
C LYS A 13 15.58 2.48 -17.48
N ARG A 14 15.10 1.24 -17.39
CA ARG A 14 14.10 0.82 -16.39
C ARG A 14 14.68 0.74 -14.98
N GLN A 15 15.96 0.46 -14.80
CA GLN A 15 16.65 0.47 -13.50
C GLN A 15 16.50 1.81 -12.74
N LYS A 16 16.29 2.92 -13.47
CA LYS A 16 16.05 4.25 -12.87
C LYS A 16 14.71 4.38 -12.12
N PHE A 17 13.85 3.35 -12.22
CA PHE A 17 12.53 3.33 -11.59
C PHE A 17 12.41 2.16 -10.59
N PRO A 18 13.14 2.19 -9.46
CA PRO A 18 13.28 1.06 -8.55
C PRO A 18 11.96 0.65 -7.87
N THR A 19 10.96 1.52 -7.85
CA THR A 19 9.65 1.25 -7.26
C THR A 19 8.68 0.54 -8.20
N THR A 20 9.07 0.33 -9.47
CA THR A 20 8.24 -0.37 -10.45
C THR A 20 8.67 -1.84 -10.61
N TYR A 21 7.73 -2.72 -10.97
CA TYR A 21 8.01 -4.13 -11.23
C TYR A 21 9.17 -4.32 -12.23
N TYR A 22 9.12 -3.63 -13.37
CA TYR A 22 10.17 -3.73 -14.39
C TYR A 22 11.50 -3.09 -13.97
N GLY A 23 11.46 -2.09 -13.07
CA GLY A 23 12.67 -1.52 -12.48
C GLY A 23 13.38 -2.50 -11.55
N GLN A 24 12.62 -3.20 -10.72
CA GLN A 24 13.14 -4.27 -9.84
C GLN A 24 13.68 -5.44 -10.66
N LEU A 25 12.95 -5.87 -11.69
CA LEU A 25 13.40 -6.93 -12.60
C LEU A 25 14.71 -6.56 -13.33
N ALA A 26 14.82 -5.30 -13.74
CA ALA A 26 16.04 -4.76 -14.35
C ALA A 26 17.20 -4.75 -13.37
N HIS A 27 16.98 -4.34 -12.12
CA HIS A 27 17.97 -4.38 -11.06
C HIS A 27 18.50 -5.81 -10.84
N MET A 28 17.60 -6.77 -10.65
CA MET A 28 17.95 -8.18 -10.45
C MET A 28 18.76 -8.78 -11.61
N LYS A 29 18.52 -8.33 -12.87
CA LYS A 29 19.29 -8.78 -14.04
C LYS A 29 20.66 -8.14 -14.16
N ILE A 30 20.79 -6.87 -13.78
CA ILE A 30 22.05 -6.11 -13.93
C ILE A 30 22.95 -6.33 -12.72
N LYS A 31 22.37 -6.47 -11.55
CA LYS A 31 23.04 -6.53 -10.26
C LYS A 31 22.48 -7.67 -9.40
N PRO A 32 22.64 -8.93 -9.82
CA PRO A 32 22.02 -10.08 -9.15
C PRO A 32 22.48 -10.27 -7.70
N ASP A 33 23.71 -9.85 -7.38
CA ASP A 33 24.32 -10.01 -6.07
C ASP A 33 24.10 -8.78 -5.14
N GLU A 34 23.50 -7.69 -5.66
CA GLU A 34 23.21 -6.51 -4.85
C GLU A 34 21.80 -6.60 -4.26
N THR A 35 21.71 -6.40 -2.94
CA THR A 35 20.41 -6.26 -2.28
C THR A 35 19.68 -5.03 -2.81
N PHE A 36 18.44 -5.22 -3.24
CA PHE A 36 17.59 -4.11 -3.68
C PHE A 36 17.33 -3.15 -2.51
N SER A 37 17.63 -1.88 -2.71
CA SER A 37 17.33 -0.82 -1.75
C SER A 37 16.63 0.35 -2.43
N LEU A 38 15.74 1.01 -1.70
CA LEU A 38 15.13 2.25 -2.14
C LEU A 38 16.03 3.43 -1.75
N ASN A 39 16.01 4.48 -2.59
CA ASN A 39 16.72 5.72 -2.29
C ASN A 39 16.25 6.30 -0.95
N GLU A 40 17.17 6.91 -0.22
CA GLU A 40 16.84 7.63 1.01
C GLU A 40 15.86 8.78 0.73
N THR A 41 14.97 9.02 1.68
CA THR A 41 14.08 10.18 1.66
C THR A 41 14.88 11.45 1.87
N MET A 42 14.59 12.48 1.10
CA MET A 42 15.13 13.83 1.30
C MET A 42 14.85 14.28 2.74
N LYS A 43 15.84 14.85 3.42
CA LYS A 43 15.66 15.45 4.76
C LYS A 43 15.21 16.90 4.62
N ALA A 44 14.26 17.31 5.44
CA ALA A 44 13.87 18.71 5.53
C ALA A 44 14.96 19.53 6.23
N ASN A 45 15.08 20.81 5.86
CA ASN A 45 15.96 21.75 6.52
C ASN A 45 15.49 22.01 7.96
N ASP A 46 16.39 21.91 8.95
CA ASP A 46 16.05 22.03 10.38
C ASP A 46 15.46 23.39 10.75
N LYS A 47 15.96 24.47 10.16
CA LYS A 47 15.42 25.81 10.36
C LYS A 47 14.00 25.90 9.82
N TYR A 48 13.80 25.40 8.61
CA TYR A 48 12.47 25.39 7.98
C TYR A 48 11.48 24.48 8.71
N LYS A 49 11.95 23.37 9.31
CA LYS A 49 11.11 22.49 10.13
C LYS A 49 10.46 23.23 11.30
N LYS A 50 11.20 24.15 11.95
CA LYS A 50 10.65 25.01 13.03
C LYS A 50 9.61 25.97 12.46
N GLU A 51 9.96 26.69 11.40
CA GLU A 51 9.04 27.63 10.74
C GLU A 51 7.75 26.93 10.25
N PHE A 52 7.88 25.70 9.73
CA PHE A 52 6.75 24.90 9.27
C PHE A 52 5.78 24.55 10.39
N LYS A 53 6.30 24.16 11.58
CA LYS A 53 5.49 23.82 12.76
C LYS A 53 4.79 25.04 13.37
N ASP A 54 5.34 26.24 13.20
CA ASP A 54 4.74 27.48 13.68
C ASP A 54 3.60 27.99 12.80
N LYS A 55 3.44 27.47 11.59
CA LYS A 55 2.37 27.88 10.67
C LYS A 55 0.99 27.61 11.27
N LYS A 56 0.07 28.57 11.09
CA LYS A 56 -1.33 28.40 11.50
C LYS A 56 -1.99 27.19 10.84
N LEU A 57 -1.64 26.90 9.58
CA LEU A 57 -2.15 25.76 8.83
C LEU A 57 -1.68 24.42 9.42
N TYR A 58 -0.45 24.34 9.95
CA TYR A 58 0.04 23.16 10.65
C TYR A 58 -0.86 22.83 11.86
N LYS A 59 -1.13 23.83 12.71
CA LYS A 59 -2.02 23.68 13.88
C LYS A 59 -3.46 23.35 13.47
N LEU A 60 -3.94 23.93 12.36
CA LEU A 60 -5.29 23.69 11.85
C LEU A 60 -5.49 22.22 11.39
N VAL A 61 -4.43 21.55 10.91
CA VAL A 61 -4.50 20.11 10.52
C VAL A 61 -4.94 19.25 11.70
N TYR A 62 -4.37 19.43 12.90
CA TYR A 62 -4.77 18.70 14.10
C TYR A 62 -6.23 18.97 14.48
N LEU A 63 -6.65 20.24 14.49
CA LEU A 63 -8.04 20.59 14.80
C LEU A 63 -9.03 19.94 13.83
N LEU A 64 -8.75 19.99 12.53
CA LEU A 64 -9.60 19.39 11.51
C LEU A 64 -9.62 17.87 11.62
N TYR A 65 -8.51 17.25 11.98
CA TYR A 65 -8.44 15.81 12.21
C TYR A 65 -9.30 15.40 13.42
N GLU A 66 -9.21 16.11 14.55
CA GLU A 66 -10.03 15.87 15.75
C GLU A 66 -11.53 15.96 15.47
N ILE A 67 -11.95 16.96 14.71
CA ILE A 67 -13.36 17.12 14.32
C ILE A 67 -13.75 16.29 13.08
N LYS A 68 -12.88 15.37 12.63
CA LYS A 68 -13.10 14.41 11.53
C LYS A 68 -13.47 15.06 10.19
N LYS A 69 -12.85 16.22 9.89
CA LYS A 69 -13.03 16.95 8.61
C LYS A 69 -11.96 16.56 7.58
N ASP A 70 -11.87 15.28 7.26
CA ASP A 70 -10.83 14.68 6.42
C ASP A 70 -10.62 15.39 5.07
N LYS A 71 -11.70 15.81 4.42
CA LYS A 71 -11.62 16.54 3.15
C LYS A 71 -10.77 17.80 3.27
N TYR A 72 -11.00 18.61 4.29
CA TYR A 72 -10.26 19.85 4.52
C TYR A 72 -8.84 19.56 4.99
N THR A 73 -8.65 18.58 5.85
CA THR A 73 -7.32 18.11 6.29
C THR A 73 -6.44 17.76 5.09
N LYS A 74 -6.98 16.97 4.15
CA LYS A 74 -6.28 16.59 2.91
C LYS A 74 -5.86 17.79 2.06
N HIS A 75 -6.75 18.76 1.88
CA HIS A 75 -6.44 19.95 1.08
C HIS A 75 -5.36 20.81 1.72
N ILE A 76 -5.39 20.98 3.05
CA ILE A 76 -4.38 21.75 3.77
C ILE A 76 -3.02 21.06 3.75
N LEU A 77 -2.98 19.74 3.98
CA LEU A 77 -1.74 18.96 3.88
C LEU A 77 -1.11 19.08 2.49
N ARG A 78 -1.94 18.99 1.44
CA ARG A 78 -1.47 19.17 0.06
C ARG A 78 -0.95 20.59 -0.19
N HIS A 79 -1.59 21.60 0.33
CA HIS A 79 -1.14 22.99 0.24
C HIS A 79 0.21 23.17 0.98
N LEU A 80 0.32 22.67 2.20
CA LEU A 80 1.57 22.70 2.98
C LEU A 80 2.72 21.98 2.27
N ALA A 81 2.43 20.87 1.58
CA ALA A 81 3.44 20.13 0.84
C ALA A 81 4.04 20.95 -0.32
N LEU A 82 3.27 21.83 -0.94
CA LEU A 82 3.69 22.64 -2.09
C LEU A 82 4.30 24.00 -1.69
N ASP A 83 4.35 24.33 -0.43
CA ASP A 83 4.71 25.67 0.06
C ASP A 83 6.19 26.02 -0.21
N ASN A 84 7.13 25.13 0.11
CA ASN A 84 8.55 25.32 -0.13
C ASN A 84 9.27 23.97 -0.32
N ILE A 85 9.16 23.42 -1.52
CA ILE A 85 9.63 22.07 -1.85
C ILE A 85 11.14 21.95 -1.63
N ASP A 86 11.93 22.94 -1.99
CA ASP A 86 13.39 22.93 -1.87
C ASP A 86 13.88 22.86 -0.41
N GLN A 87 13.05 23.31 0.53
CA GLN A 87 13.32 23.21 1.96
C GLN A 87 12.74 21.94 2.60
N GLY A 88 12.03 21.10 1.84
CA GLY A 88 11.48 19.83 2.29
C GLY A 88 10.05 19.90 2.81
N SER A 89 9.23 20.84 2.32
CA SER A 89 7.81 20.95 2.72
C SER A 89 7.00 19.69 2.45
N GLU A 90 7.29 18.94 1.37
CA GLU A 90 6.64 17.66 1.06
C GLU A 90 6.90 16.62 2.15
N VAL A 91 8.16 16.52 2.62
CA VAL A 91 8.57 15.61 3.70
C VAL A 91 7.84 15.96 5.00
N LEU A 92 7.81 17.25 5.36
CA LEU A 92 7.16 17.72 6.59
C LEU A 92 5.63 17.55 6.55
N ALA A 93 5.01 17.75 5.41
CA ALA A 93 3.58 17.52 5.26
C ALA A 93 3.23 16.01 5.30
N ALA A 94 4.09 15.15 4.75
CA ALA A 94 3.93 13.69 4.84
C ALA A 94 4.21 13.19 6.28
N GLU A 95 5.19 13.75 6.99
CA GLU A 95 5.44 13.50 8.42
C GLU A 95 4.19 13.86 9.23
N LEU A 96 3.64 15.06 9.05
CA LEU A 96 2.41 15.52 9.73
C LEU A 96 1.21 14.61 9.44
N ALA A 97 1.04 14.17 8.19
CA ALA A 97 -0.02 13.22 7.83
C ALA A 97 0.15 11.87 8.56
N THR A 98 1.39 11.40 8.71
CA THR A 98 1.71 10.17 9.45
C THR A 98 1.45 10.34 10.95
N GLU A 99 1.81 11.48 11.54
CA GLU A 99 1.56 11.80 12.97
C GLU A 99 0.06 11.73 13.33
N ILE A 100 -0.83 12.15 12.43
CA ILE A 100 -2.28 12.02 12.60
C ILE A 100 -2.83 10.66 12.08
N SER A 101 -1.97 9.65 11.86
CA SER A 101 -2.34 8.32 11.38
C SER A 101 -3.10 8.31 10.01
N ARG A 102 -2.88 9.33 9.19
CA ARG A 102 -3.42 9.42 7.83
C ARG A 102 -2.33 9.07 6.82
N TYR A 103 -1.93 7.81 6.86
CA TYR A 103 -0.93 7.24 5.94
C TYR A 103 -1.33 7.42 4.48
N ASP A 104 -2.62 7.34 4.16
CA ASP A 104 -3.16 7.59 2.82
C ASP A 104 -2.82 8.99 2.30
N PHE A 105 -2.84 10.01 3.15
CA PHE A 105 -2.45 11.37 2.76
C PHE A 105 -0.93 11.49 2.58
N ALA A 106 -0.13 10.87 3.46
CA ALA A 106 1.32 10.81 3.31
C ALA A 106 1.73 10.11 2.00
N ILE A 107 1.08 9.00 1.66
CA ILE A 107 1.28 8.28 0.41
C ILE A 107 0.94 9.16 -0.80
N GLN A 108 -0.18 9.87 -0.76
CA GLN A 108 -0.58 10.73 -1.87
C GLN A 108 0.42 11.86 -2.13
N ILE A 109 0.93 12.50 -1.06
CA ILE A 109 1.97 13.53 -1.18
C ILE A 109 3.23 12.93 -1.82
N SER A 110 3.71 11.81 -1.29
CA SER A 110 4.92 11.13 -1.76
C SER A 110 4.78 10.60 -3.18
N LYS A 111 3.59 10.13 -3.56
CA LYS A 111 3.29 9.65 -4.91
C LYS A 111 3.29 10.80 -5.92
N LEU A 112 2.73 11.95 -5.57
CA LEU A 112 2.78 13.15 -6.44
C LEU A 112 4.22 13.64 -6.61
N ALA A 113 5.02 13.69 -5.55
CA ALA A 113 6.43 14.03 -5.60
C ALA A 113 7.23 13.08 -6.51
N SER A 114 6.89 11.79 -6.51
CA SER A 114 7.58 10.79 -7.32
C SER A 114 7.41 10.98 -8.83
N TYR A 115 6.32 11.58 -9.29
CA TYR A 115 6.14 11.95 -10.71
C TYR A 115 7.13 13.02 -11.14
N GLU A 116 7.57 13.87 -10.20
CA GLU A 116 8.60 14.87 -10.38
C GLU A 116 10.01 14.36 -9.98
N LYS A 117 10.18 13.03 -9.87
CA LYS A 117 11.43 12.34 -9.49
C LYS A 117 11.96 12.69 -8.09
N ARG A 118 11.11 13.19 -7.19
CA ARG A 118 11.42 13.35 -5.77
C ARG A 118 10.85 12.17 -5.01
N PHE A 119 11.69 11.35 -4.39
CA PHE A 119 11.32 10.10 -3.78
C PHE A 119 11.33 10.18 -2.25
N HIS A 120 10.15 10.07 -1.64
CA HIS A 120 9.95 10.05 -0.20
C HIS A 120 9.48 8.65 0.22
N ASN A 121 10.36 7.65 0.05
CA ASN A 121 10.00 6.25 0.12
C ASN A 121 9.47 5.81 1.49
N GLN A 122 9.98 6.35 2.60
CA GLN A 122 9.48 6.06 3.94
C GLN A 122 8.00 6.43 4.14
N TYR A 123 7.51 7.46 3.44
CA TYR A 123 6.10 7.87 3.48
C TYR A 123 5.26 7.23 2.38
N ASN A 124 5.88 6.84 1.27
CA ASN A 124 5.20 6.13 0.20
C ASN A 124 4.95 4.65 0.53
N TYR A 125 5.77 4.08 1.42
CA TYR A 125 5.68 2.68 1.88
C TYR A 125 5.70 2.63 3.41
N PRO A 126 4.62 3.06 4.09
CA PRO A 126 4.56 3.08 5.54
C PRO A 126 4.63 1.66 6.10
N VAL A 127 5.32 1.51 7.22
CA VAL A 127 5.43 0.26 7.97
C VAL A 127 4.59 0.41 9.24
N ILE A 128 3.52 -0.38 9.33
CA ILE A 128 2.65 -0.46 10.51
C ILE A 128 2.68 -1.87 11.08
N SER A 129 2.21 -2.03 12.32
CA SER A 129 2.08 -3.34 12.96
C SER A 129 1.08 -4.22 12.22
N THR A 130 1.45 -5.48 12.01
CA THR A 130 0.61 -6.52 11.42
C THR A 130 0.55 -7.73 12.33
N PRO A 131 -0.56 -8.51 12.34
CA PRO A 131 -0.64 -9.69 13.18
C PRO A 131 0.32 -10.78 12.69
N THR A 132 0.82 -11.59 13.61
CA THR A 132 1.59 -12.81 13.31
C THR A 132 0.71 -14.06 13.29
N MET A 133 -0.41 -14.01 14.01
CA MET A 133 -1.40 -15.09 14.11
C MET A 133 -2.81 -14.53 14.30
N VAL A 134 -3.79 -15.08 13.60
CA VAL A 134 -5.21 -14.73 13.75
C VAL A 134 -6.05 -15.99 13.73
N GLY A 135 -6.89 -16.19 14.71
CA GLY A 135 -7.79 -17.35 14.80
C GLY A 135 -7.07 -18.71 14.75
N GLY A 136 -5.85 -18.77 15.29
CA GLY A 136 -5.00 -19.97 15.24
C GLY A 136 -4.29 -20.22 13.92
N ARG A 137 -4.44 -19.33 12.92
CA ARG A 137 -3.75 -19.40 11.64
C ARG A 137 -2.54 -18.48 11.62
N LYS A 138 -1.39 -19.03 11.21
CA LYS A 138 -0.16 -18.24 10.99
C LYS A 138 -0.37 -17.28 9.80
N ILE A 139 -0.02 -16.04 10.00
CA ILE A 139 -0.14 -14.98 8.99
C ILE A 139 1.16 -14.91 8.16
N PRO A 140 1.08 -14.63 6.85
CA PRO A 140 2.25 -14.54 5.99
C PRO A 140 3.15 -13.34 6.37
N ASN A 141 4.28 -13.22 5.69
CA ASN A 141 5.25 -12.15 5.92
C ASN A 141 4.56 -10.76 5.98
N PRO A 142 4.86 -9.92 7.00
CA PRO A 142 4.35 -8.57 7.12
C PRO A 142 4.45 -7.74 5.84
N ALA A 143 5.56 -7.86 5.10
CA ALA A 143 5.75 -7.13 3.84
C ALA A 143 4.67 -7.45 2.81
N LEU A 144 4.20 -8.70 2.73
CA LEU A 144 3.11 -9.08 1.83
C LEU A 144 1.77 -8.46 2.26
N ILE A 145 1.48 -8.47 3.57
CA ILE A 145 0.26 -7.83 4.10
C ILE A 145 0.27 -6.34 3.80
N LEU A 146 1.38 -5.64 4.06
CA LEU A 146 1.53 -4.21 3.80
C LEU A 146 1.43 -3.89 2.30
N ALA A 147 1.97 -4.76 1.43
CA ALA A 147 1.85 -4.62 -0.02
C ALA A 147 0.39 -4.73 -0.49
N VAL A 148 -0.38 -5.67 0.07
CA VAL A 148 -1.81 -5.81 -0.21
C VAL A 148 -2.58 -4.57 0.27
N ILE A 149 -2.35 -4.11 1.50
CA ILE A 149 -2.97 -2.88 2.04
C ILE A 149 -2.64 -1.67 1.12
N ARG A 150 -1.37 -1.58 0.69
CA ARG A 150 -0.92 -0.51 -0.20
C ARG A 150 -1.64 -0.51 -1.55
N GLN A 151 -1.89 -1.70 -2.10
CA GLN A 151 -2.58 -1.88 -3.38
C GLN A 151 -4.09 -1.64 -3.26
N GLU A 152 -4.71 -2.12 -2.19
CA GLU A 152 -6.17 -2.10 -2.00
C GLU A 152 -6.72 -0.71 -1.64
N SER A 153 -6.06 0.01 -0.75
CA SER A 153 -6.60 1.27 -0.21
C SER A 153 -5.60 2.40 -0.06
N GLU A 154 -4.33 2.20 -0.39
CA GLU A 154 -3.27 3.14 -0.01
C GLU A 154 -3.28 3.46 1.50
N PHE A 155 -3.60 2.48 2.36
CA PHE A 155 -3.72 2.61 3.82
C PHE A 155 -4.90 3.50 4.29
N ASP A 156 -5.90 3.76 3.47
CA ASP A 156 -7.13 4.44 3.91
C ASP A 156 -8.03 3.48 4.70
N SER A 157 -8.07 3.65 6.02
CA SER A 157 -8.93 2.85 6.91
C SER A 157 -10.42 3.04 6.64
N LYS A 158 -10.81 4.18 6.05
CA LYS A 158 -12.21 4.54 5.75
C LYS A 158 -12.61 4.22 4.31
N ALA A 159 -11.71 3.60 3.54
CA ALA A 159 -11.96 3.28 2.14
C ALA A 159 -13.24 2.44 1.96
N ASN A 160 -14.07 2.86 1.02
CA ASN A 160 -15.25 2.15 0.57
C ASN A 160 -15.25 2.14 -0.95
N SER A 161 -15.19 0.97 -1.56
CA SER A 161 -15.30 0.86 -3.01
C SER A 161 -16.76 0.97 -3.46
N TYR A 162 -16.95 1.26 -4.74
CA TYR A 162 -18.27 1.24 -5.37
C TYR A 162 -18.96 -0.14 -5.25
N ALA A 163 -18.18 -1.23 -5.32
CA ALA A 163 -18.67 -2.60 -5.16
C ALA A 163 -18.96 -2.99 -3.69
N GLY A 164 -18.64 -2.13 -2.72
CA GLY A 164 -18.92 -2.35 -1.30
C GLY A 164 -17.80 -3.01 -0.52
N ALA A 165 -16.59 -3.10 -1.08
CA ALA A 165 -15.39 -3.48 -0.33
C ALA A 165 -15.00 -2.39 0.68
N ARG A 166 -14.44 -2.77 1.86
CA ARG A 166 -14.30 -1.87 3.01
C ARG A 166 -12.95 -1.96 3.69
N GLY A 167 -12.46 -0.80 4.08
CA GLY A 167 -11.29 -0.62 4.95
C GLY A 167 -9.96 -0.89 4.26
N MET A 168 -8.90 -0.98 5.04
CA MET A 168 -7.52 -1.04 4.55
C MET A 168 -7.27 -2.20 3.57
N MET A 169 -7.82 -3.38 3.85
CA MET A 169 -7.66 -4.57 3.02
C MET A 169 -8.85 -4.83 2.08
N GLN A 170 -9.75 -3.84 1.88
CA GLN A 170 -10.87 -3.87 0.95
C GLN A 170 -11.70 -5.17 0.98
N LEU A 171 -12.10 -5.58 2.18
CA LEU A 171 -12.91 -6.78 2.34
C LEU A 171 -14.36 -6.56 1.94
N MET A 172 -14.88 -7.42 1.07
CA MET A 172 -16.32 -7.52 0.83
C MET A 172 -17.04 -7.95 2.11
N THR A 173 -18.20 -7.34 2.41
CA THR A 173 -18.94 -7.63 3.65
C THR A 173 -19.31 -9.10 3.81
N TYR A 174 -19.63 -9.78 2.71
CA TYR A 174 -19.89 -11.22 2.70
C TYR A 174 -18.64 -12.03 3.07
N THR A 175 -17.51 -11.74 2.43
CA THR A 175 -16.22 -12.38 2.72
C THR A 175 -15.81 -12.14 4.18
N ALA A 176 -15.90 -10.91 4.66
CA ALA A 176 -15.57 -10.56 6.04
C ALA A 176 -16.41 -11.33 7.08
N LYS A 177 -17.69 -11.58 6.79
CA LYS A 177 -18.57 -12.38 7.67
C LYS A 177 -18.12 -13.86 7.75
N ILE A 178 -17.75 -14.46 6.62
CA ILE A 178 -17.24 -15.84 6.57
C ILE A 178 -15.92 -15.94 7.31
N VAL A 179 -14.99 -15.02 7.01
CA VAL A 179 -13.66 -14.98 7.59
C VAL A 179 -13.71 -14.75 9.11
N ALA A 180 -14.58 -13.85 9.58
CA ALA A 180 -14.77 -13.63 11.01
C ALA A 180 -15.18 -14.91 11.73
N LYS A 181 -16.11 -15.69 11.15
CA LYS A 181 -16.52 -17.00 11.69
C LYS A 181 -15.33 -17.98 11.72
N GLN A 182 -14.55 -18.07 10.64
CA GLN A 182 -13.38 -18.95 10.59
C GLN A 182 -12.30 -18.55 11.59
N ALA A 183 -12.07 -17.25 11.76
CA ALA A 183 -11.10 -16.69 12.70
C ALA A 183 -11.61 -16.68 14.17
N LYS A 184 -12.85 -17.13 14.42
CA LYS A 184 -13.52 -17.07 15.73
C LYS A 184 -13.59 -15.64 16.31
N LEU A 185 -13.77 -14.65 15.44
CA LEU A 185 -13.94 -13.25 15.79
C LEU A 185 -15.39 -12.81 15.61
N PRO A 186 -15.93 -11.90 16.45
CA PRO A 186 -17.25 -11.36 16.26
C PRO A 186 -17.30 -10.53 14.97
N TYR A 187 -18.28 -10.78 14.10
CA TYR A 187 -18.46 -10.00 12.89
C TYR A 187 -19.09 -8.64 13.19
N SER A 188 -18.50 -7.57 12.66
CA SER A 188 -19.07 -6.22 12.68
C SER A 188 -18.76 -5.47 11.39
N LYS A 189 -19.81 -5.09 10.65
CA LYS A 189 -19.68 -4.34 9.39
C LYS A 189 -19.08 -2.94 9.62
N SER A 190 -19.44 -2.27 10.70
CA SER A 190 -18.94 -0.93 11.02
C SER A 190 -17.46 -0.94 11.33
N ARG A 191 -16.96 -1.96 12.05
CA ARG A 191 -15.56 -2.09 12.39
C ARG A 191 -14.65 -2.28 11.18
N LEU A 192 -15.17 -2.71 10.04
CA LEU A 192 -14.35 -2.82 8.82
C LEU A 192 -13.75 -1.49 8.37
N THR A 193 -14.35 -0.35 8.74
CA THR A 193 -13.87 0.99 8.40
C THR A 193 -13.54 1.87 9.62
N SER A 194 -13.99 1.49 10.82
CA SER A 194 -13.72 2.25 12.05
C SER A 194 -12.61 1.67 12.91
N ASP A 195 -12.17 0.45 12.61
CA ASP A 195 -11.17 -0.29 13.36
C ASP A 195 -10.16 -0.92 12.38
N PRO A 196 -9.05 -0.22 12.11
CA PRO A 196 -8.02 -0.71 11.19
C PRO A 196 -7.45 -2.07 11.56
N GLU A 197 -7.21 -2.31 12.86
CA GLU A 197 -6.65 -3.58 13.35
C GLU A 197 -7.60 -4.74 13.06
N TYR A 198 -8.88 -4.54 13.32
CA TYR A 198 -9.91 -5.54 13.01
C TYR A 198 -9.95 -5.88 11.51
N ASN A 199 -9.87 -4.87 10.65
CA ASN A 199 -9.85 -5.06 9.20
C ASN A 199 -8.60 -5.83 8.75
N ILE A 200 -7.42 -5.44 9.27
CA ILE A 200 -6.14 -6.10 8.96
C ILE A 200 -6.14 -7.55 9.46
N ASN A 201 -6.67 -7.82 10.66
CA ASN A 201 -6.77 -9.19 11.19
C ASN A 201 -7.61 -10.08 10.26
N LEU A 202 -8.78 -9.63 9.85
CA LEU A 202 -9.64 -10.41 8.95
C LEU A 202 -9.01 -10.58 7.56
N GLY A 203 -8.49 -9.50 6.96
CA GLY A 203 -7.88 -9.56 5.63
C GLY A 203 -6.64 -10.45 5.59
N SER A 204 -5.81 -10.36 6.63
CA SER A 204 -4.61 -11.20 6.78
C SER A 204 -4.98 -12.69 6.95
N HIS A 205 -6.00 -13.00 7.74
CA HIS A 205 -6.50 -14.37 7.90
C HIS A 205 -7.05 -14.91 6.57
N TYR A 206 -7.78 -14.09 5.81
CA TYR A 206 -8.29 -14.44 4.49
C TYR A 206 -7.16 -14.73 3.50
N LEU A 207 -6.19 -13.82 3.39
CA LEU A 207 -5.02 -14.00 2.52
C LEU A 207 -4.22 -15.25 2.88
N ALA A 208 -3.99 -15.49 4.19
CA ALA A 208 -3.33 -16.71 4.67
C ALA A 208 -4.11 -17.98 4.26
N GLY A 209 -5.45 -17.93 4.28
CA GLY A 209 -6.30 -19.01 3.80
C GLY A 209 -6.11 -19.31 2.33
N LEU A 210 -6.10 -18.28 1.50
CA LEU A 210 -5.85 -18.40 0.05
C LEU A 210 -4.46 -18.96 -0.25
N ILE A 211 -3.43 -18.49 0.46
CA ILE A 211 -2.07 -19.04 0.30
C ILE A 211 -2.04 -20.55 0.57
N LEU A 212 -2.75 -21.02 1.60
CA LEU A 212 -2.86 -22.45 1.87
C LEU A 212 -3.68 -23.19 0.81
N GLU A 213 -4.77 -22.60 0.31
CA GLU A 213 -5.63 -23.16 -0.75
C GLU A 213 -4.87 -23.37 -2.07
N TYR A 214 -3.89 -22.50 -2.34
CA TYR A 214 -3.04 -22.56 -3.55
C TYR A 214 -1.63 -23.10 -3.26
N ASP A 215 -1.45 -23.97 -2.28
CA ASP A 215 -0.19 -24.68 -1.96
C ASP A 215 1.04 -23.74 -1.84
N GLY A 216 0.83 -22.54 -1.31
CA GLY A 216 1.89 -21.55 -1.14
C GLY A 216 2.20 -20.70 -2.38
N ALA A 217 1.46 -20.87 -3.47
CA ALA A 217 1.66 -20.10 -4.71
C ALA A 217 1.10 -18.67 -4.56
N TYR A 218 1.92 -17.73 -4.09
CA TYR A 218 1.55 -16.33 -3.88
C TYR A 218 0.86 -15.65 -5.07
N PRO A 219 1.30 -15.81 -6.32
CA PRO A 219 0.64 -15.17 -7.45
C PRO A 219 -0.84 -15.57 -7.57
N PHE A 220 -1.16 -16.85 -7.39
CA PHE A 220 -2.53 -17.34 -7.44
C PHE A 220 -3.35 -16.88 -6.23
N ALA A 221 -2.77 -16.89 -5.04
CA ALA A 221 -3.43 -16.40 -3.83
C ALA A 221 -3.79 -14.90 -3.95
N ILE A 222 -2.89 -14.07 -4.49
CA ILE A 222 -3.13 -12.64 -4.72
C ILE A 222 -4.17 -12.43 -5.80
N ALA A 223 -4.12 -13.18 -6.90
CA ALA A 223 -5.14 -13.14 -7.96
C ALA A 223 -6.52 -13.53 -7.42
N ALA A 224 -6.59 -14.57 -6.59
CA ALA A 224 -7.82 -15.02 -5.92
C ALA A 224 -8.33 -14.01 -4.89
N TYR A 225 -7.44 -13.31 -4.18
CA TYR A 225 -7.81 -12.23 -3.28
C TYR A 225 -8.55 -11.12 -4.02
N ASN A 226 -8.04 -10.71 -5.17
CA ASN A 226 -8.61 -9.63 -5.99
C ASN A 226 -9.88 -10.05 -6.75
N ALA A 227 -9.83 -11.17 -7.48
CA ALA A 227 -10.90 -11.60 -8.40
C ALA A 227 -11.91 -12.58 -7.77
N GLY A 228 -11.60 -13.11 -6.59
CA GLY A 228 -12.30 -14.21 -5.94
C GLY A 228 -11.80 -15.58 -6.38
N PRO A 229 -11.81 -16.59 -5.49
CA PRO A 229 -11.27 -17.94 -5.78
C PRO A 229 -11.89 -18.61 -6.99
N LYS A 230 -13.21 -18.49 -7.17
CA LYS A 230 -13.92 -19.09 -8.30
C LYS A 230 -13.47 -18.53 -9.66
N SER A 231 -13.25 -17.21 -9.74
CA SER A 231 -12.78 -16.58 -10.98
C SER A 231 -11.34 -16.97 -11.29
N CYS A 232 -10.49 -17.09 -10.26
CA CYS A 232 -9.11 -17.53 -10.44
C CYS A 232 -9.03 -18.94 -11.01
N LEU A 233 -9.86 -19.88 -10.54
CA LEU A 233 -9.92 -21.24 -11.04
C LEU A 233 -10.36 -21.33 -12.51
N LEU A 234 -11.26 -20.45 -12.97
CA LEU A 234 -11.69 -20.41 -14.37
C LEU A 234 -10.55 -20.04 -15.34
N TYR A 235 -9.62 -19.17 -14.90
CA TYR A 235 -8.44 -18.79 -15.69
C TYR A 235 -7.31 -19.81 -15.65
N THR A 236 -7.28 -20.70 -14.65
CA THR A 236 -6.27 -21.75 -14.50
C THR A 236 -6.71 -23.11 -15.06
N SER A 237 -8.01 -23.26 -15.41
CA SER A 237 -8.50 -24.46 -16.10
C SER A 237 -7.97 -24.46 -17.55
N PRO A 238 -7.46 -25.60 -18.06
CA PRO A 238 -7.08 -25.71 -19.47
C PRO A 238 -8.24 -25.28 -20.35
N SER A 239 -7.98 -24.42 -21.32
CA SER A 239 -8.97 -24.07 -22.33
C SER A 239 -9.37 -25.33 -23.11
N PRO A 240 -10.62 -25.47 -23.53
CA PRO A 240 -10.99 -26.57 -24.45
C PRO A 240 -10.12 -26.67 -25.71
N ARG A 241 -9.42 -25.56 -26.06
CA ARG A 241 -8.43 -25.55 -27.18
C ARG A 241 -7.10 -26.20 -26.79
N ASP A 242 -6.76 -26.25 -25.50
CA ASP A 242 -5.50 -26.82 -25.01
C ASP A 242 -5.61 -28.35 -24.81
N LEU A 243 -6.85 -28.90 -24.89
CA LEU A 243 -7.15 -30.32 -24.76
C LEU A 243 -7.29 -31.01 -26.15
N SER A 244 -7.04 -30.30 -27.24
CA SER A 244 -7.20 -30.78 -28.62
C SER A 244 -5.88 -31.09 -29.35
N THR A 245 -4.85 -31.53 -28.62
CA THR A 245 -3.61 -32.10 -29.24
C THR A 245 -3.48 -33.57 -28.96
#